data_71770a9b548cc4468b8ef13eb96fe809
#
_entry.id   71770a9b548cc4468b8ef13eb96fe809
#
_cell.length_a   1.000
_cell.length_b   1.000
_cell.length_c   1.000
_cell.angle_alpha   90.00
_cell.angle_beta   90.00
_cell.angle_gamma   90.00
#
_symmetry.space_group_name_H-M   'P 1'
#
loop_
_entity.id
_entity.type
_entity.pdbx_description
1 polymer ?
#
loop_
_entity_poly.entity_id
_entity_poly.type
_entity_poly.pdbx_seq_one_letter_code
_entity_poly.pdbx_strand_id
1 'polypeptide(L)'
;MKMLPSRQLAAAPGRVWKSLAEEGAVVVTKDGKPRGILTPTSDRTLLEDLQDLVFSRARRAVSALRVGAMRLPPVTDREVEQEIAAVRRG
;
A
#
# COMPACT_ATOMS: atom_id res chain seq x y z
N MET A 1 -9.63 -5.34 -11.46
CA MET A 1 -8.78 -4.28 -10.90
C MET A 1 -8.37 -3.34 -12.02
N LYS A 2 -8.48 -2.05 -11.80
CA LYS A 2 -8.19 -1.07 -12.83
C LYS A 2 -6.79 -0.50 -12.65
N MET A 3 -6.10 -0.25 -13.77
CA MET A 3 -4.78 0.40 -13.76
C MET A 3 -4.91 1.81 -14.30
N LEU A 4 -4.33 2.78 -13.61
CA LEU A 4 -4.37 4.19 -13.98
C LEU A 4 -2.95 4.76 -14.02
N PRO A 5 -2.61 5.57 -15.05
CA PRO A 5 -1.34 6.29 -15.05
C PRO A 5 -1.31 7.32 -13.91
N SER A 6 -0.15 7.52 -13.32
CA SER A 6 0.02 8.46 -12.20
C SER A 6 -0.40 9.89 -12.53
N ARG A 7 -0.26 10.30 -13.79
CA ARG A 7 -0.68 11.64 -14.22
C ARG A 7 -2.17 11.90 -14.01
N GLN A 8 -3.00 10.87 -13.98
CA GLN A 8 -4.45 11.04 -13.76
C GLN A 8 -4.79 11.41 -12.33
N LEU A 9 -3.90 11.16 -11.38
CA LEU A 9 -4.11 11.59 -10.00
C LEU A 9 -4.23 13.12 -9.90
N ALA A 10 -3.50 13.83 -10.73
CA ALA A 10 -3.57 15.29 -10.79
C ALA A 10 -4.53 15.80 -11.86
N ALA A 11 -4.57 15.15 -13.02
CA ALA A 11 -5.34 15.63 -14.17
C ALA A 11 -6.84 15.36 -14.05
N ALA A 12 -7.22 14.22 -13.45
CA ALA A 12 -8.61 13.81 -13.36
C ALA A 12 -8.92 13.13 -12.02
N PRO A 13 -8.78 13.87 -10.89
CA PRO A 13 -8.97 13.26 -9.57
C PRO A 13 -10.38 12.69 -9.35
N GLY A 14 -11.40 13.33 -9.89
CA GLY A 14 -12.77 12.84 -9.79
C GLY A 14 -12.95 11.44 -10.39
N ARG A 15 -12.32 11.17 -11.53
CA ARG A 15 -12.34 9.84 -12.14
C ARG A 15 -11.62 8.81 -11.29
N VAL A 16 -10.53 9.22 -10.66
CA VAL A 16 -9.76 8.32 -9.78
C VAL A 16 -10.62 7.90 -8.59
N TRP A 17 -11.28 8.84 -7.93
CA TRP A 17 -12.17 8.53 -6.79
C TRP A 17 -13.34 7.66 -7.21
N LYS A 18 -13.92 7.92 -8.37
CA LYS A 18 -15.00 7.09 -8.88
C LYS A 18 -14.54 5.67 -9.17
N SER A 19 -13.41 5.50 -9.82
CA SER A 19 -12.82 4.19 -10.09
C SER A 19 -12.52 3.44 -8.81
N LEU A 20 -12.00 4.14 -7.80
CA LEU A 20 -11.70 3.55 -6.51
C LEU A 20 -12.96 3.00 -5.82
N ALA A 21 -14.05 3.77 -5.87
CA ALA A 21 -15.33 3.34 -5.29
C ALA A 21 -15.93 2.14 -6.03
N GLU A 22 -15.78 2.09 -7.36
CA GLU A 22 -16.33 0.99 -8.17
C GLU A 22 -15.51 -0.29 -8.13
N GLU A 23 -14.18 -0.14 -8.17
CA GLU A 23 -13.26 -1.28 -8.32
C GLU A 23 -12.72 -1.83 -7.00
N GLY A 24 -12.80 -1.06 -5.93
CA GLY A 24 -12.27 -1.45 -4.63
C GLY A 24 -10.76 -1.34 -4.47
N ALA A 25 -10.02 -1.34 -5.55
CA ALA A 25 -8.59 -1.09 -5.57
C ALA A 25 -8.17 -0.63 -6.95
N VAL A 26 -7.18 0.26 -7.02
CA VAL A 26 -6.66 0.78 -8.28
C VAL A 26 -5.14 0.73 -8.25
N VAL A 27 -4.54 0.18 -9.30
CA VAL A 27 -3.09 0.17 -9.47
C VAL A 27 -2.66 1.45 -10.17
N VAL A 28 -1.74 2.18 -9.57
CA VAL A 28 -1.17 3.39 -10.16
C VAL A 28 0.12 3.01 -10.87
N THR A 29 0.22 3.37 -12.14
CA THR A 29 1.39 3.08 -12.96
C THR A 29 2.16 4.34 -13.29
N LYS A 30 3.46 4.19 -13.50
CA LYS A 30 4.33 5.24 -14.03
C LYS A 30 5.24 4.60 -15.08
N ASP A 31 5.28 5.23 -16.27
CA ASP A 31 6.06 4.69 -17.40
C ASP A 31 5.68 3.25 -17.73
N GLY A 32 4.39 2.93 -17.64
CA GLY A 32 3.84 1.61 -17.92
C GLY A 32 4.09 0.56 -16.84
N LYS A 33 4.71 0.92 -15.73
CA LYS A 33 5.04 -0.03 -14.65
C LYS A 33 4.24 0.27 -13.38
N PRO A 34 3.75 -0.77 -12.68
CA PRO A 34 3.07 -0.57 -11.42
C PRO A 34 3.99 0.08 -10.38
N ARG A 35 3.49 1.13 -9.73
CA ARG A 35 4.25 1.87 -8.71
C ARG A 35 3.52 1.98 -7.38
N GLY A 36 2.23 1.85 -7.39
CA GLY A 36 1.46 1.96 -6.16
C GLY A 36 0.07 1.38 -6.31
N ILE A 37 -0.59 1.22 -5.19
CA ILE A 37 -1.96 0.75 -5.12
C ILE A 37 -2.75 1.72 -4.26
N LEU A 38 -3.93 2.13 -4.76
CA LEU A 38 -4.89 2.89 -3.98
C LEU A 38 -5.97 1.94 -3.49
N THR A 39 -6.28 2.03 -2.21
CA THR A 39 -7.37 1.26 -1.60
C THR A 39 -8.33 2.22 -0.90
N PRO A 40 -9.63 1.96 -0.92
CA PRO A 40 -10.58 2.80 -0.21
C PRO A 40 -10.41 2.68 1.30
N THR A 41 -10.65 3.79 1.98
CA THR A 41 -10.68 3.83 3.43
C THR A 41 -11.72 4.86 3.87
N SER A 42 -11.93 4.99 5.17
CA SER A 42 -12.82 5.98 5.76
C SER A 42 -12.25 6.45 7.09
N ASP A 43 -12.81 7.54 7.62
CA ASP A 43 -12.40 8.03 8.95
C ASP A 43 -12.56 6.97 10.02
N ARG A 44 -13.54 6.08 9.86
CA ARG A 44 -13.85 5.04 10.85
C ARG A 44 -12.88 3.86 10.79
N THR A 45 -12.37 3.55 9.61
CA THR A 45 -11.56 2.34 9.38
C THR A 45 -10.10 2.65 9.05
N LEU A 46 -9.72 3.92 8.97
CA LEU A 46 -8.38 4.32 8.53
C LEU A 46 -7.26 3.63 9.30
N LEU A 47 -7.35 3.60 10.61
CA LEU A 47 -6.29 3.01 11.43
C LEU A 47 -6.16 1.50 11.20
N GLU A 48 -7.28 0.79 11.13
CA GLU A 48 -7.29 -0.64 10.85
C GLU A 48 -6.74 -0.93 9.46
N ASP A 49 -7.17 -0.15 8.47
CA ASP A 49 -6.70 -0.32 7.08
C ASP A 49 -5.19 -0.10 6.98
N LEU A 50 -4.65 0.92 7.65
CA LEU A 50 -3.21 1.17 7.70
C LEU A 50 -2.46 0.02 8.38
N GLN A 51 -2.97 -0.47 9.49
CA GLN A 51 -2.35 -1.59 10.20
C GLN A 51 -2.32 -2.85 9.33
N ASP A 52 -3.41 -3.14 8.64
CA ASP A 52 -3.49 -4.29 7.74
C ASP A 52 -2.46 -4.20 6.61
N LEU A 53 -2.30 -3.03 6.01
CA LEU A 53 -1.32 -2.81 4.96
C LEU A 53 0.11 -2.99 5.48
N VAL A 54 0.42 -2.43 6.64
CA VAL A 54 1.75 -2.54 7.24
C VAL A 54 2.06 -3.99 7.61
N PHE A 55 1.12 -4.70 8.21
CA PHE A 55 1.30 -6.12 8.54
C PHE A 55 1.46 -6.98 7.30
N SER A 56 0.71 -6.72 6.24
CA SER A 56 0.86 -7.44 4.97
C SER A 56 2.26 -7.27 4.38
N ARG A 57 2.79 -6.06 4.40
CA ARG A 57 4.15 -5.78 3.94
C ARG A 57 5.19 -6.46 4.82
N ALA A 58 5.02 -6.42 6.13
CA ALA A 58 5.92 -7.08 7.06
C ALA A 58 5.95 -8.59 6.85
N ARG A 59 4.79 -9.22 6.67
CA ARG A 59 4.71 -10.66 6.39
C ARG A 59 5.40 -11.03 5.09
N ARG A 60 5.24 -10.23 4.04
CA ARG A 60 5.93 -10.48 2.76
C ARG A 60 7.43 -10.36 2.90
N ALA A 61 7.91 -9.39 3.67
CA ALA A 61 9.32 -9.23 3.94
C ALA A 61 9.90 -10.45 4.66
N VAL A 62 9.21 -10.95 5.68
CA VAL A 62 9.61 -12.17 6.40
C VAL A 62 9.62 -13.38 5.46
N SER A 63 8.59 -13.55 4.64
CA SER A 63 8.52 -14.66 3.68
C SER A 63 9.66 -14.60 2.67
N ALA A 64 9.98 -13.41 2.16
CA ALA A 64 11.09 -13.23 1.23
C ALA A 64 12.43 -13.58 1.89
N LEU A 65 12.63 -13.21 3.14
CA LEU A 65 13.82 -13.56 3.89
C LEU A 65 13.94 -15.08 4.10
N ARG A 66 12.85 -15.75 4.41
CA ARG A 66 12.83 -17.21 4.58
C ARG A 66 13.15 -17.95 3.30
N VAL A 67 12.62 -17.49 2.19
CA VAL A 67 12.83 -18.13 0.89
C VAL A 67 14.20 -17.77 0.31
N GLY A 68 14.59 -16.50 0.42
CA GLY A 68 15.78 -16.01 -0.27
C GLY A 68 17.08 -16.23 0.44
N ALA A 69 17.17 -16.02 1.73
CA ALA A 69 18.47 -15.98 2.39
C ALA A 69 18.54 -16.57 3.79
N MET A 70 17.48 -16.87 4.44
CA MET A 70 17.46 -17.54 5.76
C MET A 70 18.38 -16.93 6.84
N ARG A 71 19.24 -16.00 6.47
CA ARG A 71 20.26 -15.42 7.35
C ARG A 71 19.95 -14.00 7.78
N LEU A 72 18.92 -13.39 7.18
CA LEU A 72 18.52 -12.05 7.56
C LEU A 72 17.60 -12.12 8.78
N PRO A 73 17.68 -11.15 9.70
CA PRO A 73 16.82 -11.17 10.88
C PRO A 73 15.35 -10.99 10.48
N PRO A 74 14.42 -11.59 11.23
CA PRO A 74 13.00 -11.38 10.98
C PRO A 74 12.62 -9.92 11.23
N VAL A 75 11.51 -9.50 10.60
CA VAL A 75 10.94 -8.19 10.87
C VAL A 75 10.48 -8.14 12.32
N THR A 76 10.92 -7.12 13.06
CA THR A 76 10.58 -6.96 14.47
C THR A 76 9.34 -6.07 14.64
N ASP A 77 8.70 -6.16 15.82
CA ASP A 77 7.60 -5.27 16.16
C ASP A 77 8.00 -3.81 16.06
N ARG A 78 9.24 -3.50 16.41
CA ARG A 78 9.78 -2.14 16.31
C ARG A 78 9.78 -1.63 14.88
N GLU A 79 10.13 -2.47 13.91
CA GLU A 79 10.13 -2.08 12.50
C GLU A 79 8.72 -1.83 12.00
N VAL A 80 7.77 -2.65 12.42
CA VAL A 80 6.35 -2.44 12.10
C VAL A 80 5.85 -1.13 12.71
N GLU A 81 6.19 -0.83 13.95
CA GLU A 81 5.82 0.43 14.60
C GLU A 81 6.41 1.64 13.88
N GLN A 82 7.65 1.54 13.41
CA GLN A 82 8.28 2.62 12.63
C GLN A 82 7.55 2.86 11.32
N GLU A 83 7.11 1.82 10.63
CA GLU A 83 6.31 1.96 9.41
C GLU A 83 4.98 2.65 9.70
N ILE A 84 4.30 2.29 10.77
CA ILE A 84 3.06 2.92 11.19
C ILE A 84 3.28 4.40 11.51
N ALA A 85 4.34 4.71 12.25
CA ALA A 85 4.68 6.09 12.59
C ALA A 85 5.00 6.93 11.35
N ALA A 86 5.71 6.37 10.38
CA ALA A 86 6.02 7.06 9.12
C ALA A 86 4.74 7.38 8.33
N VAL A 87 3.79 6.45 8.27
CA VAL A 87 2.51 6.65 7.60
C VAL A 87 1.69 7.76 8.30
N ARG A 88 1.69 7.79 9.62
CA ARG A 88 0.97 8.83 10.38
C ARG A 88 1.53 10.23 10.19
N ARG A 89 2.82 10.36 9.92
CA ARG A 89 3.47 11.65 9.67
C ARG A 89 3.22 12.17 8.25
N GLY A 90 2.96 11.28 7.35
CA GLY A 90 2.69 11.62 5.97
C GLY A 90 1.30 12.16 5.78
#